data_c94cc518fe8d38e612e308489bb8a49d
#
_entry.id   c94cc518fe8d38e612e308489bb8a49d
#
_cell.length_a   1.000
_cell.length_b   1.000
_cell.length_c   1.000
_cell.angle_alpha   90.00
_cell.angle_beta   90.00
_cell.angle_gamma   90.00
#
_symmetry.space_group_name_H-M   'P 1'
#
loop_
_entity.id
_entity.type
_entity.pdbx_description
1 polymer ?
#
loop_
_entity_poly.entity_id
_entity_poly.type
_entity_poly.pdbx_seq_one_letter_code
_entity_poly.pdbx_strand_id
1 'polypeptide(L)'
;MTWGMHTKDTPGKGRVLVVDDEENVRKLVRVSLTKAGYDVEEAENGEEAERIIQAQDNPLMVDVILCDIRMPKVNGIEAITFFQKQYPSVPIVVITGFPDTEMAVNLLKQGVMDYVPKPIDGAKLLDIVSKAMAKRGSLKG
;
A
#
# COMPACT_ATOMS: atom_id res chain seq x y z
N MET A 1 19.08 17.83 12.83
CA MET A 1 19.35 16.67 12.86
C MET A 1 18.27 15.77 12.92
N THR A 2 18.24 14.86 12.24
CA THR A 2 17.09 14.10 12.07
C THR A 2 17.01 12.93 12.94
N TRP A 3 17.87 12.52 13.61
CA TRP A 3 17.72 11.52 14.60
C TRP A 3 17.07 10.23 14.12
N GLY A 4 17.30 9.84 12.90
CA GLY A 4 16.74 8.63 12.38
C GLY A 4 15.27 8.71 11.96
N MET A 5 14.70 9.91 11.98
CA MET A 5 13.35 10.13 11.55
C MET A 5 13.33 10.88 10.24
N HIS A 6 12.32 10.59 9.43
CA HIS A 6 12.14 11.35 8.22
C HIS A 6 11.60 12.71 8.54
N THR A 7 12.10 13.70 7.83
CA THR A 7 11.54 15.04 7.85
C THR A 7 11.32 15.42 6.41
N LYS A 8 10.68 16.57 6.19
CA LYS A 8 10.49 17.08 4.84
C LYS A 8 11.81 17.36 4.14
N ASP A 9 12.85 17.61 4.91
CA ASP A 9 14.16 17.92 4.33
C ASP A 9 15.02 16.68 4.10
N THR A 10 14.59 15.53 4.62
CA THR A 10 15.33 14.28 4.48
C THR A 10 14.51 13.35 3.60
N PRO A 11 14.95 13.09 2.36
CA PRO A 11 14.17 12.23 1.50
C PRO A 11 14.13 10.82 2.07
N GLY A 12 12.92 10.29 2.22
CA GLY A 12 12.71 8.92 2.62
C GLY A 12 12.77 8.01 1.40
N LYS A 13 12.54 6.75 1.64
CA LYS A 13 12.52 5.76 0.57
C LYS A 13 11.23 5.80 -0.24
N GLY A 14 10.23 6.48 0.25
CA GLY A 14 8.95 6.58 -0.40
C GLY A 14 7.81 6.50 0.59
N ARG A 15 6.59 6.68 0.12
CA ARG A 15 5.39 6.66 0.96
C ARG A 15 4.46 5.54 0.54
N VAL A 16 3.97 4.78 1.51
CA VAL A 16 3.07 3.65 1.31
C VAL A 16 1.75 3.94 2.00
N LEU A 17 0.65 3.72 1.28
CA LEU A 17 -0.69 3.76 1.88
C LEU A 17 -1.10 2.31 2.16
N VAL A 18 -1.38 1.98 3.42
CA VAL A 18 -1.89 0.68 3.80
C VAL A 18 -3.37 0.78 4.13
N VAL A 19 -4.16 -0.08 3.52
CA VAL A 19 -5.61 -0.11 3.69
C VAL A 19 -6.02 -1.48 4.21
N ASP A 20 -6.45 -1.53 5.47
CA ASP A 20 -6.83 -2.79 6.11
C ASP A 20 -7.69 -2.45 7.31
N ASP A 21 -8.78 -3.19 7.54
CA ASP A 21 -9.66 -2.92 8.66
C ASP A 21 -9.12 -3.47 9.99
N GLU A 22 -8.08 -4.30 9.96
CA GLU A 22 -7.47 -4.84 11.17
C GLU A 22 -6.34 -3.93 11.65
N GLU A 23 -6.51 -3.37 12.83
CA GLU A 23 -5.51 -2.47 13.40
C GLU A 23 -4.14 -3.17 13.58
N ASN A 24 -4.16 -4.44 13.98
CA ASN A 24 -2.92 -5.18 14.18
C ASN A 24 -2.13 -5.33 12.87
N VAL A 25 -2.82 -5.50 11.75
CA VAL A 25 -2.17 -5.59 10.45
C VAL A 25 -1.55 -4.24 10.08
N ARG A 26 -2.32 -3.16 10.23
CA ARG A 26 -1.79 -1.82 9.94
C ARG A 26 -0.59 -1.49 10.82
N LYS A 27 -0.64 -1.87 12.09
CA LYS A 27 0.46 -1.64 13.02
C LYS A 27 1.72 -2.40 12.59
N LEU A 28 1.57 -3.66 12.21
CA LEU A 28 2.70 -4.46 11.76
C LEU A 28 3.33 -3.83 10.51
N VAL A 29 2.51 -3.45 9.56
CA VAL A 29 2.98 -2.80 8.33
C VAL A 29 3.68 -1.49 8.65
N ARG A 30 3.06 -0.64 9.48
CA ARG A 30 3.62 0.64 9.85
C ARG A 30 4.99 0.49 10.52
N VAL A 31 5.07 -0.40 11.51
CA VAL A 31 6.32 -0.60 12.24
C VAL A 31 7.40 -1.13 11.30
N SER A 32 7.07 -2.14 10.50
CA SER A 32 8.05 -2.75 9.60
C SER A 32 8.57 -1.76 8.55
N LEU A 33 7.67 -1.01 7.94
CA LEU A 33 8.04 -0.10 6.86
C LEU A 33 8.72 1.16 7.39
N THR A 34 8.25 1.69 8.52
CA THR A 34 8.87 2.87 9.11
C THR A 34 10.32 2.58 9.51
N LYS A 35 10.57 1.41 10.08
CA LYS A 35 11.93 1.00 10.44
C LYS A 35 12.82 0.90 9.21
N ALA A 36 12.25 0.56 8.07
CA ALA A 36 13.01 0.44 6.83
C ALA A 36 13.20 1.77 6.10
N GLY A 37 12.60 2.84 6.61
CA GLY A 37 12.79 4.18 6.05
C GLY A 37 11.64 4.69 5.19
N TYR A 38 10.51 4.00 5.15
CA TYR A 38 9.35 4.44 4.39
C TYR A 38 8.41 5.27 5.26
N ASP A 39 7.70 6.20 4.64
CA ASP A 39 6.58 6.88 5.28
C ASP A 39 5.32 6.03 5.07
N VAL A 40 4.44 6.00 6.06
CA VAL A 40 3.23 5.17 5.99
C VAL A 40 2.01 6.00 6.32
N GLU A 41 1.00 5.92 5.43
CA GLU A 41 -0.34 6.45 5.69
C GLU A 41 -1.25 5.24 5.89
N GLU A 42 -2.25 5.37 6.75
CA GLU A 42 -3.13 4.26 7.09
C GLU A 42 -4.59 4.59 6.84
N ALA A 43 -5.33 3.63 6.34
CA ALA A 43 -6.78 3.72 6.19
C ALA A 43 -7.40 2.42 6.66
N GLU A 44 -8.55 2.50 7.33
CA GLU A 44 -9.21 1.30 7.86
C GLU A 44 -10.26 0.73 6.93
N ASN A 45 -10.58 1.43 5.85
CA ASN A 45 -11.52 0.94 4.84
C ASN A 45 -11.28 1.69 3.54
N GLY A 46 -11.97 1.25 2.48
CA GLY A 46 -11.79 1.82 1.16
C GLY A 46 -12.22 3.27 1.05
N GLU A 47 -13.31 3.64 1.74
CA GLU A 47 -13.80 5.01 1.71
C GLU A 47 -12.78 5.97 2.33
N GLU A 48 -12.22 5.58 3.48
CA GLU A 48 -11.18 6.37 4.11
C GLU A 48 -9.93 6.45 3.25
N ALA A 49 -9.58 5.34 2.59
CA ALA A 49 -8.41 5.30 1.71
C ALA A 49 -8.56 6.27 0.54
N GLU A 50 -9.75 6.34 -0.06
CA GLU A 50 -9.99 7.28 -1.15
C GLU A 50 -9.85 8.72 -0.68
N ARG A 51 -10.33 9.00 0.53
CA ARG A 51 -10.21 10.33 1.11
C ARG A 51 -8.75 10.68 1.43
N ILE A 52 -8.03 9.74 2.02
CA ILE A 52 -6.64 9.97 2.42
C ILE A 52 -5.72 10.17 1.22
N ILE A 53 -5.87 9.37 0.18
CA ILE A 53 -4.97 9.51 -0.98
C ILE A 53 -5.16 10.84 -1.69
N GLN A 54 -6.33 11.47 -1.54
CA GLN A 54 -6.60 12.77 -2.14
C GLN A 54 -6.19 13.93 -1.25
N ALA A 55 -5.80 13.66 0.00
CA ALA A 55 -5.52 14.71 0.98
C ALA A 55 -4.09 15.19 0.90
N GLN A 56 -3.90 16.48 1.15
CA GLN A 56 -2.58 17.11 1.25
C GLN A 56 -1.72 16.81 0.03
N ASP A 57 -0.48 16.31 0.25
CA ASP A 57 0.43 16.00 -0.83
C ASP A 57 0.36 14.54 -1.29
N ASN A 58 -0.54 13.74 -0.71
CA ASN A 58 -0.63 12.31 -1.02
C ASN A 58 -0.84 12.00 -2.49
N PRO A 59 -1.65 12.77 -3.26
CA PRO A 59 -1.78 12.47 -4.68
C PRO A 59 -0.47 12.44 -5.44
N LEU A 60 0.52 13.18 -4.97
CA LEU A 60 1.85 13.23 -5.61
C LEU A 60 2.85 12.33 -4.92
N MET A 61 2.66 12.04 -3.65
CA MET A 61 3.69 11.43 -2.82
C MET A 61 3.48 9.96 -2.50
N VAL A 62 2.26 9.45 -2.61
CA VAL A 62 2.04 8.02 -2.38
C VAL A 62 2.62 7.22 -3.54
N ASP A 63 3.53 6.33 -3.23
CA ASP A 63 4.27 5.55 -4.22
C ASP A 63 3.80 4.11 -4.36
N VAL A 64 3.19 3.56 -3.32
CA VAL A 64 2.72 2.17 -3.31
C VAL A 64 1.46 2.09 -2.46
N ILE A 65 0.51 1.28 -2.87
CA ILE A 65 -0.70 1.01 -2.10
C ILE A 65 -0.73 -0.47 -1.72
N LEU A 66 -0.89 -0.74 -0.42
CA LEU A 66 -1.14 -2.09 0.10
C LEU A 66 -2.61 -2.12 0.50
N CYS A 67 -3.40 -2.98 -0.12
CA CYS A 67 -4.85 -2.98 0.10
C CYS A 67 -5.39 -4.37 0.38
N ASP A 68 -6.08 -4.50 1.53
CA ASP A 68 -6.81 -5.72 1.86
C ASP A 68 -8.00 -5.87 0.91
N ILE A 69 -8.23 -7.08 0.45
CA ILE A 69 -9.34 -7.36 -0.45
C ILE A 69 -10.67 -7.33 0.31
N ARG A 70 -10.68 -7.83 1.53
CA ARG A 70 -11.92 -7.97 2.29
C ARG A 70 -12.03 -6.94 3.38
N MET A 71 -12.88 -5.94 3.14
CA MET A 71 -13.12 -4.87 4.09
C MET A 71 -14.60 -4.48 4.05
N PRO A 72 -15.14 -3.94 5.17
CA PRO A 72 -16.48 -3.39 5.18
C PRO A 72 -16.52 -2.08 4.39
N LYS A 73 -17.71 -1.56 4.16
CA LYS A 73 -17.97 -0.33 3.41
C LYS A 73 -17.45 -0.47 1.99
N VAL A 74 -16.67 0.52 1.50
CA VAL A 74 -16.06 0.38 0.17
C VAL A 74 -15.04 -0.74 0.28
N ASN A 75 -15.35 -1.87 -0.32
CA ASN A 75 -14.51 -3.05 -0.19
C ASN A 75 -13.20 -2.89 -0.99
N GLY A 76 -12.27 -3.82 -0.75
CA GLY A 76 -10.95 -3.72 -1.34
C GLY A 76 -10.96 -3.69 -2.87
N ILE A 77 -11.88 -4.43 -3.49
CA ILE A 77 -11.95 -4.48 -4.95
C ILE A 77 -12.39 -3.13 -5.52
N GLU A 78 -13.38 -2.50 -4.90
CA GLU A 78 -13.84 -1.19 -5.32
C GLU A 78 -12.74 -0.14 -5.14
N ALA A 79 -12.04 -0.20 -4.01
CA ALA A 79 -10.93 0.71 -3.75
C ALA A 79 -9.83 0.53 -4.79
N ILE A 80 -9.48 -0.71 -5.11
CA ILE A 80 -8.46 -1.00 -6.11
C ILE A 80 -8.85 -0.43 -7.47
N THR A 81 -10.10 -0.60 -7.87
CA THR A 81 -10.59 -0.04 -9.13
C THR A 81 -10.46 1.47 -9.15
N PHE A 82 -10.81 2.12 -8.05
CA PHE A 82 -10.66 3.56 -7.91
C PHE A 82 -9.20 3.97 -8.09
N PHE A 83 -8.28 3.30 -7.38
CA PHE A 83 -6.86 3.65 -7.45
C PHE A 83 -6.30 3.44 -8.86
N GLN A 84 -6.69 2.36 -9.52
CA GLN A 84 -6.21 2.09 -10.88
C GLN A 84 -6.68 3.15 -11.86
N LYS A 85 -7.87 3.68 -11.66
CA LYS A 85 -8.41 4.73 -12.52
C LYS A 85 -7.78 6.09 -12.26
N GLN A 86 -7.65 6.44 -10.98
CA GLN A 86 -7.22 7.79 -10.60
C GLN A 86 -5.70 7.92 -10.45
N TYR A 87 -5.02 6.82 -10.14
CA TYR A 87 -3.58 6.83 -9.90
C TYR A 87 -2.93 5.65 -10.62
N PRO A 88 -3.02 5.61 -11.96
CA PRO A 88 -2.60 4.42 -12.71
C PRO A 88 -1.10 4.10 -12.64
N SER A 89 -0.28 5.06 -12.25
CA SER A 89 1.16 4.80 -12.13
C SER A 89 1.58 4.33 -10.74
N VAL A 90 0.63 4.20 -9.80
CA VAL A 90 0.94 3.75 -8.44
C VAL A 90 0.71 2.23 -8.34
N PRO A 91 1.77 1.43 -8.11
CA PRO A 91 1.60 -0.01 -7.98
C PRO A 91 0.73 -0.37 -6.79
N ILE A 92 -0.10 -1.37 -6.97
CA ILE A 92 -0.99 -1.88 -5.93
C ILE A 92 -0.58 -3.29 -5.59
N VAL A 93 -0.39 -3.56 -4.29
CA VAL A 93 -0.12 -4.88 -3.75
C VAL A 93 -1.31 -5.25 -2.87
N VAL A 94 -1.86 -6.42 -3.10
CA VAL A 94 -3.06 -6.87 -2.40
C VAL A 94 -2.69 -7.64 -1.15
N ILE A 95 -3.39 -7.40 -0.06
CA ILE A 95 -3.26 -8.18 1.15
C ILE A 95 -4.43 -9.16 1.18
N THR A 96 -4.14 -10.45 1.37
CA THR A 96 -5.19 -11.45 1.32
C THR A 96 -5.10 -12.38 2.53
N GLY A 97 -6.23 -12.52 3.24
CA GLY A 97 -6.26 -13.30 4.47
C GLY A 97 -6.43 -14.77 4.26
N PHE A 98 -7.26 -15.21 3.35
CA PHE A 98 -7.53 -16.62 3.30
C PHE A 98 -8.42 -16.97 2.18
N PRO A 99 -8.31 -18.14 1.75
CA PRO A 99 -7.72 -18.58 0.50
C PRO A 99 -8.46 -17.94 -0.63
N ASP A 100 -8.19 -16.70 -0.88
CA ASP A 100 -8.73 -16.02 -2.03
C ASP A 100 -7.77 -16.13 -3.21
N THR A 101 -7.23 -17.33 -3.43
CA THR A 101 -6.27 -17.55 -4.49
C THR A 101 -6.83 -17.15 -5.84
N GLU A 102 -8.08 -17.55 -6.11
CA GLU A 102 -8.72 -17.22 -7.38
C GLU A 102 -8.91 -15.72 -7.54
N MET A 103 -9.34 -15.04 -6.48
CA MET A 103 -9.50 -13.60 -6.48
C MET A 103 -8.16 -12.91 -6.71
N ALA A 104 -7.12 -13.38 -6.01
CA ALA A 104 -5.78 -12.80 -6.17
C ALA A 104 -5.29 -12.93 -7.61
N VAL A 105 -5.49 -14.11 -8.22
CA VAL A 105 -5.10 -14.32 -9.62
C VAL A 105 -5.86 -13.37 -10.53
N ASN A 106 -7.16 -13.19 -10.31
CA ASN A 106 -7.95 -12.27 -11.12
C ASN A 106 -7.46 -10.83 -11.00
N LEU A 107 -7.11 -10.42 -9.79
CA LEU A 107 -6.58 -9.06 -9.57
C LEU A 107 -5.23 -8.87 -10.23
N LEU A 108 -4.37 -9.89 -10.23
CA LEU A 108 -3.11 -9.83 -10.96
C LEU A 108 -3.35 -9.63 -12.45
N LYS A 109 -4.36 -10.30 -13.00
CA LYS A 109 -4.75 -10.12 -14.40
C LYS A 109 -5.25 -8.71 -14.68
N GLN A 110 -5.82 -8.05 -13.66
CA GLN A 110 -6.30 -6.68 -13.79
C GLN A 110 -5.20 -5.64 -13.62
N GLY A 111 -3.97 -6.07 -13.35
CA GLY A 111 -2.85 -5.16 -13.25
C GLY A 111 -2.34 -4.87 -11.84
N VAL A 112 -2.89 -5.54 -10.83
CA VAL A 112 -2.32 -5.49 -9.48
C VAL A 112 -0.95 -6.14 -9.55
N MET A 113 0.02 -5.56 -8.88
CA MET A 113 1.40 -5.98 -9.02
C MET A 113 1.71 -7.33 -8.36
N ASP A 114 1.20 -7.54 -7.15
CA ASP A 114 1.52 -8.74 -6.39
C ASP A 114 0.56 -8.87 -5.22
N TYR A 115 0.71 -9.91 -4.42
CA TYR A 115 -0.08 -10.08 -3.23
C TYR A 115 0.77 -10.54 -2.05
N VAL A 116 0.31 -10.23 -0.83
CA VAL A 116 0.95 -10.64 0.42
C VAL A 116 -0.08 -11.42 1.22
N PRO A 117 0.17 -12.68 1.54
CA PRO A 117 -0.77 -13.45 2.34
C PRO A 117 -0.70 -13.07 3.82
N LYS A 118 -1.82 -13.21 4.51
CA LYS A 118 -1.85 -13.10 5.97
C LYS A 118 -1.64 -14.48 6.56
N PRO A 119 -0.97 -14.63 7.68
CA PRO A 119 -0.30 -13.57 8.44
C PRO A 119 0.90 -13.02 7.70
N ILE A 120 1.11 -11.71 7.81
CA ILE A 120 2.15 -11.03 7.04
C ILE A 120 3.53 -11.37 7.62
N ASP A 121 4.42 -11.83 6.75
CA ASP A 121 5.84 -12.02 7.07
C ASP A 121 6.54 -10.69 6.77
N GLY A 122 7.16 -10.10 7.78
CA GLY A 122 7.79 -8.79 7.63
C GLY A 122 8.88 -8.74 6.57
N ALA A 123 9.70 -9.79 6.46
CA ALA A 123 10.76 -9.83 5.45
C ALA A 123 10.17 -9.87 4.04
N LYS A 124 9.12 -10.64 3.86
CA LYS A 124 8.44 -10.74 2.58
C LYS A 124 7.77 -9.43 2.21
N LEU A 125 7.17 -8.77 3.20
CA LEU A 125 6.55 -7.47 3.00
C LEU A 125 7.59 -6.46 2.51
N LEU A 126 8.75 -6.40 3.16
CA LEU A 126 9.80 -5.46 2.76
C LEU A 126 10.31 -5.73 1.35
N ASP A 127 10.46 -6.99 0.98
CA ASP A 127 10.91 -7.36 -0.36
C ASP A 127 9.90 -6.91 -1.42
N ILE A 128 8.61 -7.16 -1.17
CA ILE A 128 7.56 -6.79 -2.12
C ILE A 128 7.44 -5.27 -2.24
N VAL A 129 7.51 -4.55 -1.12
CA VAL A 129 7.44 -3.09 -1.14
C VAL A 129 8.63 -2.51 -1.89
N SER A 130 9.83 -3.06 -1.68
CA SER A 130 11.02 -2.63 -2.39
C SER A 130 10.85 -2.78 -3.90
N LYS A 131 10.31 -3.92 -4.34
CA LYS A 131 10.04 -4.15 -5.76
C LYS A 131 8.99 -3.20 -6.31
N ALA A 132 7.96 -2.92 -5.51
CA ALA A 132 6.91 -1.97 -5.90
C ALA A 132 7.47 -0.56 -6.03
N MET A 133 8.36 -0.16 -5.14
CA MET A 133 9.01 1.14 -5.23
C MET A 133 9.84 1.27 -6.50
N ALA A 134 10.56 0.22 -6.86
CA ALA A 134 11.34 0.20 -8.09
C ALA A 134 10.43 0.34 -9.32
N LYS A 135 9.30 -0.36 -9.30
CA LYS A 135 8.32 -0.25 -10.38
C LYS A 135 7.73 1.14 -10.47
N ARG A 136 7.40 1.75 -9.32
CA ARG A 136 6.89 3.12 -9.27
C ARG A 136 7.87 4.10 -9.89
N GLY A 137 9.15 3.97 -9.56
CA GLY A 137 10.19 4.82 -10.12
C GLY A 137 10.25 4.72 -11.64
N SER A 138 10.14 3.50 -12.17
CA SER A 138 10.11 3.25 -13.60
C SER A 138 8.88 3.88 -14.26
N LEU A 139 7.71 3.81 -13.61
CA LEU A 139 6.48 4.37 -14.16
C LEU A 139 6.45 5.90 -14.10
N LYS A 140 7.13 6.49 -13.13
CA LYS A 140 7.23 7.94 -13.03
C LYS A 140 8.07 8.53 -14.13
N GLY A 141 8.97 7.75 -14.57
CA GLY A 141 9.88 8.18 -15.51
C GLY A 141 10.59 8.50 -16.10
#